data_4c6186177e241a8697c7f4dc8fe63d4a
#
_entry.id   4c6186177e241a8697c7f4dc8fe63d4a
#
_cell.length_a   1.000
_cell.length_b   1.000
_cell.length_c   1.000
_cell.angle_alpha   90.00
_cell.angle_beta   90.00
_cell.angle_gamma   90.00
#
_symmetry.space_group_name_H-M   'P 1'
#
loop_
_entity.id
_entity.type
_entity.pdbx_description
1 polymer ?
#
loop_
_entity_poly.entity_id
_entity_poly.type
_entity_poly.pdbx_seq_one_letter_code
_entity_poly.pdbx_strand_id
1 'polypeptide(L)'
;MQERWRLSKYRVKKILHYFCVDIPASSTAELLGYNRKTIDRYFNIFREHILEYQHEAIKPFAGEIELDESYFGARRVRGKRGRGAIGKTPVFGVLKRNDKVFLTVVKHCSKEELLPIIKGQILEDSTIYTDGWKAYDGLIINGYDHYRVFHSNNEFARGKCHVNGIESFWSYAKRRLAKFNGIHSSKFILHIKECEFRYNYKDKNLMEIMTKSVLKI
;
A
#
# COMPACT_ATOMS: atom_id res chain seq x y z
N MET A 1 5.24 -23.63 -5.98
CA MET A 1 4.49 -24.18 -7.15
C MET A 1 5.07 -23.56 -8.41
N GLN A 2 5.65 -24.32 -9.35
CA GLN A 2 6.12 -23.77 -10.63
C GLN A 2 4.88 -23.37 -11.45
N GLU A 3 4.62 -22.08 -11.57
CA GLU A 3 3.55 -21.60 -12.45
C GLU A 3 3.90 -21.96 -13.91
N ARG A 4 3.04 -22.76 -14.50
CA ARG A 4 3.18 -23.13 -15.92
C ARG A 4 2.74 -21.95 -16.78
N TRP A 5 3.70 -21.12 -17.22
CA TRP A 5 3.43 -20.01 -18.12
C TRP A 5 2.79 -20.53 -19.41
N ARG A 6 1.63 -19.99 -19.78
CA ARG A 6 0.97 -20.31 -21.08
C ARG A 6 1.65 -19.61 -22.27
N LEU A 7 2.38 -18.53 -21.99
CA LEU A 7 3.16 -17.78 -22.97
C LEU A 7 4.65 -18.05 -22.76
N SER A 8 5.44 -17.87 -23.84
CA SER A 8 6.91 -17.96 -23.75
C SER A 8 7.47 -16.87 -22.81
N LYS A 9 8.60 -17.12 -22.17
CA LYS A 9 9.29 -16.16 -21.29
C LYS A 9 9.48 -14.79 -21.97
N TYR A 10 9.80 -14.77 -23.25
CA TYR A 10 9.93 -13.54 -24.03
C TYR A 10 8.63 -12.73 -24.06
N ARG A 11 7.50 -13.36 -24.32
CA ARG A 11 6.17 -12.70 -24.33
C ARG A 11 5.77 -12.22 -22.95
N VAL A 12 6.03 -13.03 -21.92
CA VAL A 12 5.78 -12.62 -20.51
C VAL A 12 6.63 -11.41 -20.15
N LYS A 13 7.91 -11.36 -20.55
CA LYS A 13 8.80 -10.21 -20.31
C LYS A 13 8.28 -8.93 -20.99
N LYS A 14 7.70 -9.03 -22.20
CA LYS A 14 7.04 -7.87 -22.83
C LYS A 14 5.85 -7.37 -22.01
N ILE A 15 4.97 -8.27 -21.54
CA ILE A 15 3.82 -7.91 -20.70
C ILE A 15 4.30 -7.28 -19.39
N LEU A 16 5.34 -7.85 -18.77
CA LEU A 16 5.94 -7.35 -17.54
C LEU A 16 6.49 -5.92 -17.70
N HIS A 17 7.07 -5.61 -18.84
CA HIS A 17 7.55 -4.25 -19.14
C HIS A 17 6.41 -3.22 -19.03
N TYR A 18 5.26 -3.47 -19.67
CA TYR A 18 4.11 -2.57 -19.61
C TYR A 18 3.51 -2.50 -18.18
N PHE A 19 3.55 -3.60 -17.44
CA PHE A 19 3.18 -3.59 -16.03
C PHE A 19 4.11 -2.69 -15.22
N CYS A 20 5.42 -2.80 -15.38
CA CYS A 20 6.42 -2.02 -14.63
C CYS A 20 6.29 -0.51 -14.90
N VAL A 21 6.00 -0.10 -16.14
CA VAL A 21 5.76 1.31 -16.50
C VAL A 21 4.32 1.78 -16.21
N ASP A 22 3.55 0.97 -15.50
CA ASP A 22 2.21 1.28 -14.96
C ASP A 22 1.12 1.54 -16.01
N ILE A 23 1.25 0.96 -17.21
CA ILE A 23 0.22 1.01 -18.25
C ILE A 23 -0.97 0.13 -17.87
N PRO A 24 -2.23 0.59 -18.02
CA PRO A 24 -3.41 -0.23 -17.76
C PRO A 24 -3.47 -1.50 -18.62
N ALA A 25 -4.08 -2.56 -18.08
CA ALA A 25 -4.20 -3.84 -18.79
C ALA A 25 -4.98 -3.74 -20.12
N SER A 26 -5.97 -2.84 -20.20
CA SER A 26 -6.70 -2.57 -21.45
C SER A 26 -5.78 -2.05 -22.55
N SER A 27 -5.01 -0.99 -22.24
CA SER A 27 -4.07 -0.39 -23.19
C SER A 27 -2.92 -1.35 -23.53
N THR A 28 -2.43 -2.11 -22.55
CA THR A 28 -1.40 -3.15 -22.79
C THR A 28 -1.92 -4.23 -23.75
N ALA A 29 -3.18 -4.65 -23.59
CA ALA A 29 -3.81 -5.64 -24.47
C ALA A 29 -3.89 -5.14 -25.92
N GLU A 30 -4.29 -3.90 -26.11
CA GLU A 30 -4.35 -3.24 -27.42
C GLU A 30 -2.96 -3.13 -28.05
N LEU A 31 -1.98 -2.61 -27.32
CA LEU A 31 -0.61 -2.40 -27.82
C LEU A 31 0.10 -3.71 -28.20
N LEU A 32 -0.20 -4.81 -27.50
CA LEU A 32 0.45 -6.11 -27.73
C LEU A 32 -0.38 -7.07 -28.60
N GLY A 33 -1.61 -6.70 -28.98
CA GLY A 33 -2.51 -7.56 -29.74
C GLY A 33 -3.01 -8.78 -28.96
N TYR A 34 -3.16 -8.67 -27.64
CA TYR A 34 -3.68 -9.73 -26.78
C TYR A 34 -5.12 -9.48 -26.33
N ASN A 35 -5.82 -10.57 -25.99
CA ASN A 35 -7.10 -10.43 -25.28
C ASN A 35 -6.86 -9.83 -23.89
N ARG A 36 -7.70 -8.85 -23.50
CA ARG A 36 -7.64 -8.18 -22.19
C ARG A 36 -7.61 -9.18 -21.03
N LYS A 37 -8.40 -10.25 -21.06
CA LYS A 37 -8.43 -11.29 -20.01
C LYS A 37 -7.06 -11.96 -19.84
N THR A 38 -6.28 -12.10 -20.92
CA THR A 38 -4.92 -12.62 -20.87
C THR A 38 -4.01 -11.68 -20.11
N ILE A 39 -4.03 -10.39 -20.41
CA ILE A 39 -3.21 -9.38 -19.75
C ILE A 39 -3.63 -9.25 -18.27
N ASP A 40 -4.93 -9.18 -17.97
CA ASP A 40 -5.44 -9.14 -16.58
C ASP A 40 -4.93 -10.32 -15.75
N ARG A 41 -4.90 -11.54 -16.34
CA ARG A 41 -4.33 -12.72 -15.69
C ARG A 41 -2.86 -12.54 -15.35
N TYR A 42 -2.03 -12.09 -16.30
CA TYR A 42 -0.59 -11.89 -16.06
C TYR A 42 -0.33 -10.77 -15.06
N PHE A 43 -1.09 -9.68 -15.11
CA PHE A 43 -1.00 -8.60 -14.15
C PHE A 43 -1.38 -9.04 -12.73
N ASN A 44 -2.35 -9.95 -12.59
CA ASN A 44 -2.66 -10.54 -11.28
C ASN A 44 -1.52 -11.42 -10.77
N ILE A 45 -0.94 -12.27 -11.62
CA ILE A 45 0.22 -13.10 -11.27
C ILE A 45 1.38 -12.19 -10.81
N PHE A 46 1.66 -11.11 -11.51
CA PHE A 46 2.73 -10.17 -11.11
C PHE A 46 2.45 -9.52 -9.76
N ARG A 47 1.21 -9.20 -9.43
CA ARG A 47 0.81 -8.68 -8.12
C ARG A 47 0.96 -9.73 -7.02
N GLU A 48 0.63 -10.99 -7.30
CA GLU A 48 0.84 -12.11 -6.38
C GLU A 48 2.34 -12.26 -6.06
N HIS A 49 3.21 -12.22 -7.06
CA HIS A 49 4.65 -12.20 -6.84
C HIS A 49 5.15 -10.98 -6.06
N ILE A 50 4.58 -9.80 -6.28
CA ILE A 50 4.88 -8.61 -5.47
C ILE A 50 4.52 -8.86 -4.01
N LEU A 51 3.34 -9.42 -3.74
CA LEU A 51 2.90 -9.74 -2.38
C LEU A 51 3.85 -10.70 -1.67
N GLU A 52 4.24 -11.79 -2.35
CA GLU A 52 5.20 -12.77 -1.85
C GLU A 52 6.56 -12.11 -1.58
N TYR A 53 7.10 -11.37 -2.56
CA TYR A 53 8.37 -10.67 -2.44
C TYR A 53 8.40 -9.70 -1.26
N GLN A 54 7.33 -8.93 -1.05
CA GLN A 54 7.25 -8.00 0.05
C GLN A 54 7.14 -8.71 1.39
N HIS A 55 6.43 -9.83 1.45
CA HIS A 55 6.31 -10.63 2.67
C HIS A 55 7.68 -11.17 3.13
N GLU A 56 8.53 -11.59 2.20
CA GLU A 56 9.88 -12.06 2.48
C GLU A 56 10.85 -10.92 2.83
N ALA A 57 10.63 -9.73 2.25
CA ALA A 57 11.53 -8.58 2.40
C ALA A 57 11.20 -7.68 3.60
N ILE A 58 10.05 -7.88 4.27
CA ILE A 58 9.61 -7.06 5.39
C ILE A 58 10.49 -7.32 6.61
N LYS A 59 11.09 -6.22 7.11
CA LYS A 59 11.74 -6.15 8.42
C LYS A 59 11.03 -5.08 9.23
N PRO A 60 10.93 -5.25 10.57
CA PRO A 60 10.39 -4.21 11.43
C PRO A 60 11.12 -2.87 11.24
N PHE A 61 10.38 -1.78 11.30
CA PHE A 61 10.91 -0.44 11.18
C PHE A 61 11.44 0.05 12.52
N ALA A 62 12.46 0.91 12.47
CA ALA A 62 13.02 1.61 13.64
C ALA A 62 13.17 3.09 13.34
N GLY A 63 13.14 3.93 14.38
CA GLY A 63 13.32 5.38 14.31
C GLY A 63 12.02 6.15 14.22
N GLU A 64 11.92 7.15 13.33
CA GLU A 64 10.73 8.02 13.22
C GLU A 64 9.67 7.39 12.30
N ILE A 65 8.51 7.10 12.85
CA ILE A 65 7.43 6.35 12.20
C ILE A 65 6.14 7.17 12.19
N GLU A 66 5.48 7.25 11.06
CA GLU A 66 4.13 7.84 10.93
C GLU A 66 3.10 6.72 10.78
N LEU A 67 2.01 6.81 11.56
CA LEU A 67 0.87 5.88 11.47
C LEU A 67 -0.38 6.65 11.09
N ASP A 68 -1.14 6.09 10.17
CA ASP A 68 -2.45 6.62 9.78
C ASP A 68 -3.29 5.54 9.09
N GLU A 69 -4.60 5.77 8.98
CA GLU A 69 -5.53 4.94 8.25
C GLU A 69 -6.14 5.68 7.07
N SER A 70 -6.38 4.93 6.01
CA SER A 70 -7.12 5.44 4.86
C SER A 70 -8.19 4.49 4.38
N TYR A 71 -9.29 5.06 3.92
CA TYR A 71 -10.48 4.32 3.50
C TYR A 71 -10.59 4.35 1.98
N PHE A 72 -10.68 3.15 1.37
CA PHE A 72 -10.75 2.94 -0.07
C PHE A 72 -12.10 2.35 -0.47
N GLY A 73 -12.67 2.81 -1.55
CA GLY A 73 -13.95 2.33 -2.08
C GLY A 73 -14.70 3.41 -2.86
N ALA A 74 -15.96 3.13 -3.20
CA ALA A 74 -16.77 4.02 -4.00
C ALA A 74 -16.87 5.42 -3.40
N ARG A 75 -16.96 6.44 -4.27
CA ARG A 75 -17.30 7.79 -3.86
C ARG A 75 -18.67 7.79 -3.17
N ARG A 76 -18.85 8.72 -2.24
CA ARG A 76 -20.05 8.93 -1.41
C ARG A 76 -21.34 8.70 -2.21
N VAL A 77 -22.21 7.82 -1.72
CA VAL A 77 -23.58 7.71 -2.23
C VAL A 77 -24.34 8.97 -1.83
N ARG A 78 -24.95 9.64 -2.82
CA ARG A 78 -25.73 10.88 -2.64
C ARG A 78 -26.79 10.66 -1.55
N GLY A 79 -26.87 11.54 -0.56
CA GLY A 79 -27.93 11.53 0.47
C GLY A 79 -27.53 10.94 1.83
N LYS A 80 -26.40 10.26 2.00
CA LYS A 80 -25.94 9.80 3.33
C LYS A 80 -24.90 10.74 3.92
N ARG A 81 -25.23 11.44 5.03
CA ARG A 81 -24.30 12.25 5.83
C ARG A 81 -23.53 11.34 6.80
N GLY A 82 -22.26 11.63 7.05
CA GLY A 82 -21.36 10.92 7.96
C GLY A 82 -19.97 10.75 7.37
N ARG A 83 -18.96 10.42 8.18
CA ARG A 83 -17.62 10.05 7.73
C ARG A 83 -17.71 8.72 6.98
N GLY A 84 -18.22 8.74 5.75
CA GLY A 84 -18.67 7.69 4.85
C GLY A 84 -17.81 6.44 4.75
N ALA A 85 -17.58 5.75 5.86
CA ALA A 85 -16.83 4.49 5.90
C ALA A 85 -17.67 3.27 5.48
N ILE A 86 -19.01 3.40 5.39
CA ILE A 86 -19.89 2.28 5.01
C ILE A 86 -19.55 1.83 3.60
N GLY A 87 -19.14 0.56 3.47
CA GLY A 87 -18.77 -0.06 2.19
C GLY A 87 -17.36 0.30 1.69
N LYS A 88 -16.53 0.99 2.49
CA LYS A 88 -15.13 1.22 2.18
C LYS A 88 -14.23 0.22 2.92
N THR A 89 -13.12 -0.13 2.29
CA THR A 89 -12.09 -0.99 2.88
C THR A 89 -11.09 -0.11 3.62
N PRO A 90 -10.94 -0.25 4.94
CA PRO A 90 -9.91 0.45 5.68
C PRO A 90 -8.55 -0.21 5.45
N VAL A 91 -7.54 0.63 5.31
CA VAL A 91 -6.13 0.24 5.17
C VAL A 91 -5.33 0.97 6.23
N PHE A 92 -4.60 0.23 7.04
CA PHE A 92 -3.66 0.75 8.00
C PHE A 92 -2.27 0.86 7.36
N GLY A 93 -1.61 1.99 7.59
CA GLY A 93 -0.29 2.30 7.07
C GLY A 93 0.72 2.62 8.17
N VAL A 94 1.92 2.10 7.99
CA VAL A 94 3.10 2.37 8.80
C VAL A 94 4.17 2.92 7.85
N LEU A 95 4.55 4.18 7.99
CA LEU A 95 5.57 4.80 7.15
C LEU A 95 6.79 5.17 8.00
N LYS A 96 7.94 4.61 7.66
CA LYS A 96 9.22 5.08 8.16
C LYS A 96 9.63 6.33 7.40
N ARG A 97 9.88 7.43 8.10
CA ARG A 97 10.25 8.71 7.47
C ARG A 97 11.46 8.56 6.57
N ASN A 98 11.37 9.14 5.38
CA ASN A 98 12.38 9.11 4.32
C ASN A 98 12.78 7.70 3.84
N ASP A 99 11.95 6.68 4.10
CA ASP A 99 12.24 5.30 3.71
C ASP A 99 10.96 4.65 3.16
N LYS A 100 10.54 3.55 3.72
CA LYS A 100 9.51 2.65 3.22
C LYS A 100 8.17 2.83 3.93
N VAL A 101 7.12 2.37 3.28
CA VAL A 101 5.79 2.19 3.83
C VAL A 101 5.46 0.70 3.91
N PHE A 102 4.72 0.32 4.94
CA PHE A 102 4.05 -0.98 5.07
C PHE A 102 2.55 -0.75 5.17
N LEU A 103 1.77 -1.54 4.44
CA LEU A 103 0.32 -1.46 4.40
C LEU A 103 -0.33 -2.78 4.73
N THR A 104 -1.46 -2.72 5.44
CA THR A 104 -2.31 -3.88 5.65
C THR A 104 -3.78 -3.49 5.61
N VAL A 105 -4.62 -4.39 5.05
CA VAL A 105 -6.07 -4.23 5.10
C VAL A 105 -6.55 -4.70 6.46
N VAL A 106 -7.34 -3.88 7.13
CA VAL A 106 -7.93 -4.16 8.44
C VAL A 106 -9.45 -4.22 8.33
N LYS A 107 -10.12 -4.84 9.30
CA LYS A 107 -11.59 -4.88 9.35
C LYS A 107 -12.14 -3.65 10.04
N HIS A 108 -11.57 -3.36 11.19
CA HIS A 108 -11.87 -2.21 12.03
C HIS A 108 -10.55 -1.58 12.45
N CYS A 109 -10.48 -0.28 12.45
CA CYS A 109 -9.26 0.38 12.92
C CYS A 109 -9.31 0.51 14.45
N SER A 110 -9.56 -0.59 15.18
CA SER A 110 -9.60 -0.59 16.64
C SER A 110 -8.23 -0.82 17.25
N LYS A 111 -8.04 -0.42 18.50
CA LYS A 111 -6.79 -0.62 19.25
C LYS A 111 -6.37 -2.09 19.28
N GLU A 112 -7.34 -2.98 19.50
CA GLU A 112 -7.11 -4.43 19.59
C GLU A 112 -6.61 -5.03 18.28
N GLU A 113 -7.02 -4.47 17.14
CA GLU A 113 -6.57 -4.89 15.81
C GLU A 113 -5.24 -4.25 15.41
N LEU A 114 -5.04 -2.97 15.71
CA LEU A 114 -3.85 -2.23 15.27
C LEU A 114 -2.62 -2.52 16.13
N LEU A 115 -2.77 -2.70 17.45
CA LEU A 115 -1.63 -2.87 18.36
C LEU A 115 -0.76 -4.09 18.04
N PRO A 116 -1.30 -5.29 17.72
CA PRO A 116 -0.48 -6.42 17.28
C PRO A 116 0.29 -6.14 15.99
N ILE A 117 -0.31 -5.42 15.05
CA ILE A 117 0.35 -5.04 13.80
C ILE A 117 1.51 -4.08 14.09
N ILE A 118 1.28 -3.07 14.94
CA ILE A 118 2.32 -2.10 15.34
C ILE A 118 3.49 -2.84 15.99
N LYS A 119 3.25 -3.70 16.98
CA LYS A 119 4.28 -4.48 17.64
C LYS A 119 5.05 -5.41 16.70
N GLY A 120 4.40 -5.96 15.69
CA GLY A 120 5.05 -6.81 14.69
C GLY A 120 5.85 -6.05 13.64
N GLN A 121 5.54 -4.77 13.41
CA GLN A 121 6.14 -3.98 12.33
C GLN A 121 7.08 -2.88 12.79
N ILE A 122 7.10 -2.54 14.08
CA ILE A 122 7.88 -1.43 14.64
C ILE A 122 8.67 -1.95 15.84
N LEU A 123 9.98 -1.68 15.85
CA LEU A 123 10.83 -1.99 16.98
C LEU A 123 10.52 -1.04 18.15
N GLU A 124 10.65 -1.54 19.36
CA GLU A 124 10.60 -0.73 20.58
C GLU A 124 11.62 0.42 20.52
N ASP A 125 11.46 1.43 21.35
CA ASP A 125 12.25 2.68 21.33
C ASP A 125 12.11 3.53 20.05
N SER A 126 11.14 3.19 19.18
CA SER A 126 10.81 4.03 18.02
C SER A 126 9.92 5.20 18.41
N THR A 127 10.12 6.33 17.74
CA THR A 127 9.27 7.51 17.86
C THR A 127 8.10 7.41 16.88
N ILE A 128 6.88 7.39 17.40
CA ILE A 128 5.66 7.24 16.62
C ILE A 128 4.89 8.55 16.55
N TYR A 129 4.53 8.97 15.35
CA TYR A 129 3.67 10.13 15.08
C TYR A 129 2.33 9.64 14.55
N THR A 130 1.22 10.09 15.18
CA THR A 130 -0.14 9.76 14.74
C THR A 130 -0.99 11.03 14.70
N ASP A 131 -2.16 10.95 14.04
CA ASP A 131 -3.22 11.90 14.34
C ASP A 131 -3.76 11.67 15.77
N GLY A 132 -4.63 12.57 16.25
CA GLY A 132 -5.17 12.53 17.60
C GLY A 132 -6.16 11.39 17.89
N TRP A 133 -6.20 10.33 17.11
CA TRP A 133 -7.21 9.28 17.27
C TRP A 133 -6.95 8.34 18.46
N LYS A 134 -8.04 8.04 19.21
CA LYS A 134 -8.00 7.24 20.46
C LYS A 134 -7.50 5.81 20.30
N ALA A 135 -7.53 5.25 19.06
CA ALA A 135 -7.01 3.89 18.81
C ALA A 135 -5.51 3.75 19.13
N TYR A 136 -4.78 4.86 19.16
CA TYR A 136 -3.36 4.91 19.48
C TYR A 136 -3.07 5.15 20.97
N ASP A 137 -4.12 5.26 21.82
CA ASP A 137 -3.95 5.38 23.25
C ASP A 137 -3.29 4.11 23.80
N GLY A 138 -2.20 4.27 24.50
CA GLY A 138 -1.45 3.15 25.10
C GLY A 138 -0.17 2.77 24.34
N LEU A 139 0.24 3.45 23.28
CA LEU A 139 1.54 3.21 22.64
C LEU A 139 2.71 3.45 23.61
N ILE A 140 2.64 4.49 24.45
CA ILE A 140 3.65 4.80 25.46
C ILE A 140 3.85 3.62 26.43
N ILE A 141 2.76 2.97 26.88
CA ILE A 141 2.81 1.82 27.79
C ILE A 141 3.49 0.60 27.13
N ASN A 142 3.58 0.59 25.79
CA ASN A 142 4.16 -0.48 25.00
C ASN A 142 5.59 -0.19 24.51
N GLY A 143 6.30 0.77 25.13
CA GLY A 143 7.71 1.03 24.86
C GLY A 143 7.98 1.94 23.66
N TYR A 144 7.01 2.76 23.24
CA TYR A 144 7.17 3.71 22.14
C TYR A 144 7.10 5.16 22.63
N ASP A 145 7.95 6.03 22.06
CA ASP A 145 7.77 7.47 22.17
C ASP A 145 6.65 7.92 21.24
N HIS A 146 5.52 8.36 21.81
CA HIS A 146 4.34 8.69 21.03
C HIS A 146 4.02 10.19 21.02
N TYR A 147 3.96 10.78 19.83
CA TYR A 147 3.60 12.16 19.59
C TYR A 147 2.30 12.25 18.78
N ARG A 148 1.32 13.01 19.29
CA ARG A 148 0.04 13.25 18.63
C ARG A 148 0.06 14.57 17.89
N VAL A 149 -0.41 14.56 16.66
CA VAL A 149 -0.61 15.75 15.82
C VAL A 149 -2.07 16.14 15.86
N PHE A 150 -2.38 17.34 16.37
CA PHE A 150 -3.74 17.86 16.42
C PHE A 150 -3.94 18.86 15.29
N HIS A 151 -4.80 18.53 14.31
CA HIS A 151 -5.15 19.43 13.19
C HIS A 151 -6.09 20.57 13.56
N SER A 152 -6.64 20.63 14.80
CA SER A 152 -7.73 21.52 15.17
C SER A 152 -7.33 22.96 15.55
N ASN A 153 -6.05 23.28 15.72
CA ASN A 153 -5.61 24.56 16.31
C ASN A 153 -4.74 25.44 15.40
N ASN A 154 -4.81 25.35 14.07
CA ASN A 154 -3.89 26.07 13.18
C ASN A 154 -2.39 25.91 13.55
N GLU A 155 -2.05 24.92 14.34
CA GLU A 155 -0.69 24.55 14.64
C GLU A 155 -0.13 23.80 13.41
N PHE A 156 0.24 24.57 12.39
CA PHE A 156 1.10 24.06 11.33
C PHE A 156 2.38 23.59 11.99
N ALA A 157 2.50 22.26 12.10
CA ALA A 157 3.71 21.51 12.47
C ALA A 157 4.64 22.24 13.46
N ARG A 158 4.52 21.98 14.75
CA ARG A 158 5.58 22.33 15.70
C ARG A 158 6.84 21.50 15.36
N GLY A 159 7.68 22.00 14.46
CA GLY A 159 8.92 21.34 14.06
C GLY A 159 8.69 19.98 13.39
N LYS A 160 9.17 18.88 13.99
CA LYS A 160 9.09 17.52 13.43
C LYS A 160 7.76 16.79 13.67
N CYS A 161 6.80 17.37 14.41
CA CYS A 161 5.54 16.72 14.77
C CYS A 161 4.51 16.87 13.64
N HIS A 162 4.53 15.98 12.66
CA HIS A 162 3.58 15.92 11.53
C HIS A 162 3.44 14.49 11.00
N VAL A 163 2.40 14.21 10.22
CA VAL A 163 2.13 12.95 9.50
C VAL A 163 2.05 13.14 7.98
N ASN A 164 2.73 14.16 7.47
CA ASN A 164 2.65 14.57 6.07
C ASN A 164 3.17 13.50 5.10
N GLY A 165 4.11 12.67 5.54
CA GLY A 165 4.68 11.60 4.72
C GLY A 165 3.63 10.55 4.35
N ILE A 166 2.91 10.05 5.35
CA ILE A 166 1.89 9.03 5.11
C ILE A 166 0.65 9.61 4.41
N GLU A 167 0.28 10.87 4.70
CA GLU A 167 -0.80 11.57 3.96
C GLU A 167 -0.46 11.74 2.47
N SER A 168 0.78 12.09 2.17
CA SER A 168 1.29 12.17 0.80
C SER A 168 1.24 10.81 0.10
N PHE A 169 1.63 9.75 0.82
CA PHE A 169 1.49 8.39 0.30
C PHE A 169 0.03 8.02 0.00
N TRP A 170 -0.93 8.36 0.88
CA TRP A 170 -2.35 8.11 0.61
C TRP A 170 -2.86 8.84 -0.63
N SER A 171 -2.41 10.07 -0.81
CA SER A 171 -2.74 10.86 -2.00
C SER A 171 -2.22 10.19 -3.28
N TYR A 172 -0.98 9.69 -3.25
CA TYR A 172 -0.40 8.90 -4.33
C TYR A 172 -1.20 7.62 -4.60
N ALA A 173 -1.49 6.81 -3.58
CA ALA A 173 -2.21 5.55 -3.72
C ALA A 173 -3.62 5.75 -4.28
N LYS A 174 -4.36 6.76 -3.78
CA LYS A 174 -5.70 7.09 -4.27
C LYS A 174 -5.70 7.53 -5.73
N ARG A 175 -4.78 8.41 -6.14
CA ARG A 175 -4.63 8.81 -7.55
C ARG A 175 -4.31 7.62 -8.45
N ARG A 176 -3.36 6.79 -8.04
CA ARG A 176 -2.98 5.60 -8.81
C ARG A 176 -4.12 4.60 -8.97
N LEU A 177 -4.87 4.32 -7.89
CA LEU A 177 -5.98 3.37 -7.92
C LEU A 177 -7.21 3.88 -8.68
N ALA A 178 -7.39 5.19 -8.81
CA ALA A 178 -8.53 5.79 -9.52
C ALA A 178 -8.63 5.34 -10.99
N LYS A 179 -7.49 5.05 -11.64
CA LYS A 179 -7.45 4.59 -13.04
C LYS A 179 -8.13 3.23 -13.28
N PHE A 180 -8.35 2.43 -12.25
CA PHE A 180 -8.96 1.11 -12.39
C PHE A 180 -10.50 1.13 -12.42
N ASN A 181 -11.14 2.29 -12.15
CA ASN A 181 -12.61 2.48 -12.17
C ASN A 181 -13.38 1.46 -11.33
N GLY A 182 -12.77 0.95 -10.28
CA GLY A 182 -13.31 -0.08 -9.39
C GLY A 182 -12.42 -1.34 -9.38
N ILE A 183 -12.18 -1.84 -8.18
CA ILE A 183 -11.40 -3.05 -7.94
C ILE A 183 -12.27 -3.98 -7.11
N HIS A 184 -12.39 -5.24 -7.56
CA HIS A 184 -13.14 -6.23 -6.79
C HIS A 184 -12.48 -6.43 -5.40
N SER A 185 -13.30 -6.54 -4.34
CA SER A 185 -12.81 -6.58 -2.95
C SER A 185 -11.78 -7.68 -2.71
N SER A 186 -11.97 -8.87 -3.31
CA SER A 186 -11.03 -9.99 -3.18
C SER A 186 -9.65 -9.73 -3.81
N LYS A 187 -9.52 -8.74 -4.69
CA LYS A 187 -8.27 -8.38 -5.35
C LYS A 187 -7.67 -7.07 -4.82
N PHE A 188 -8.39 -6.39 -3.95
CA PHE A 188 -7.97 -5.09 -3.46
C PHE A 188 -6.60 -5.13 -2.77
N ILE A 189 -6.33 -6.16 -1.97
CA ILE A 189 -5.04 -6.35 -1.31
C ILE A 189 -3.87 -6.39 -2.30
N LEU A 190 -4.03 -7.03 -3.44
CA LEU A 190 -2.99 -7.11 -4.47
C LEU A 190 -2.67 -5.73 -5.07
N HIS A 191 -3.70 -4.90 -5.26
CA HIS A 191 -3.54 -3.56 -5.80
C HIS A 191 -2.92 -2.59 -4.81
N ILE A 192 -3.31 -2.67 -3.53
CA ILE A 192 -2.73 -1.79 -2.50
C ILE A 192 -1.27 -2.17 -2.21
N LYS A 193 -0.95 -3.46 -2.23
CA LYS A 193 0.43 -3.95 -2.10
C LYS A 193 1.29 -3.60 -3.32
N GLU A 194 0.72 -3.51 -4.50
CA GLU A 194 1.41 -2.95 -5.66
C GLU A 194 1.72 -1.45 -5.47
N CYS A 195 0.82 -0.66 -4.84
CA CYS A 195 1.12 0.73 -4.50
C CYS A 195 2.29 0.85 -3.51
N GLU A 196 2.28 0.03 -2.46
CA GLU A 196 3.38 -0.09 -1.48
C GLU A 196 4.71 -0.42 -2.18
N PHE A 197 4.72 -1.46 -3.02
CA PHE A 197 5.91 -1.89 -3.75
C PHE A 197 6.48 -0.78 -4.63
N ARG A 198 5.63 -0.12 -5.43
CA ARG A 198 6.05 0.97 -6.31
C ARG A 198 6.58 2.18 -5.56
N TYR A 199 6.02 2.48 -4.40
CA TYR A 199 6.51 3.55 -3.54
C TYR A 199 7.87 3.20 -2.93
N ASN A 200 7.99 1.99 -2.37
CA ASN A 200 9.19 1.52 -1.70
C ASN A 200 10.40 1.33 -2.62
N TYR A 201 10.15 1.15 -3.91
CA TYR A 201 11.18 0.91 -4.92
C TYR A 201 11.17 1.97 -6.04
N LYS A 202 10.62 3.18 -5.78
CA LYS A 202 10.48 4.26 -6.77
C LYS A 202 11.82 4.67 -7.42
N ASP A 203 12.91 4.60 -6.67
CA ASP A 203 14.25 4.98 -7.11
C ASP A 203 15.05 3.78 -7.70
N LYS A 204 14.39 2.66 -7.92
CA LYS A 204 15.00 1.42 -8.44
C LYS A 204 14.39 1.00 -9.76
N ASN A 205 15.12 0.19 -10.51
CA ASN A 205 14.62 -0.40 -11.74
C ASN A 205 13.62 -1.53 -11.42
N LEU A 206 12.32 -1.21 -11.45
CA LEU A 206 11.27 -2.20 -11.17
C LEU A 206 11.30 -3.37 -12.15
N MET A 207 11.67 -3.15 -13.41
CA MET A 207 11.77 -4.22 -14.41
C MET A 207 12.84 -5.25 -14.03
N GLU A 208 13.96 -4.80 -13.49
CA GLU A 208 15.02 -5.70 -13.03
C GLU A 208 14.58 -6.53 -11.82
N ILE A 209 14.01 -5.87 -10.79
CA ILE A 209 13.50 -6.54 -9.59
C ILE A 209 12.46 -7.59 -9.97
N MET A 210 11.47 -7.19 -10.77
CA MET A 210 10.37 -8.06 -11.16
C MET A 210 10.83 -9.20 -12.08
N THR A 211 11.81 -8.96 -12.96
CA THR A 211 12.34 -10.02 -13.81
C THR A 211 13.00 -11.12 -12.97
N LYS A 212 13.81 -10.75 -11.99
CA LYS A 212 14.45 -11.69 -11.05
C LYS A 212 13.40 -12.46 -10.23
N SER A 213 12.39 -11.76 -9.69
CA SER A 213 11.36 -12.38 -8.85
C SER A 213 10.41 -13.28 -9.67
N VAL A 214 9.88 -12.80 -10.78
CA VAL A 214 8.82 -13.45 -11.57
C VAL A 214 9.36 -14.53 -12.51
N LEU A 215 10.46 -14.25 -13.22
CA LEU A 215 11.00 -15.14 -14.25
C LEU A 215 12.13 -16.04 -13.73
N LYS A 216 12.59 -15.79 -12.50
CA LYS A 216 13.71 -16.53 -11.86
C LYS A 216 14.94 -16.61 -12.79
N ILE A 217 15.32 -15.45 -13.37
CA ILE A 217 16.46 -15.28 -14.26
C ILE A 217 17.44 -14.29 -13.63
#